data_e03869f4fa7135d97d381ec13a1bfbb0
#
_entry.id   e03869f4fa7135d97d381ec13a1bfbb0
#
_cell.length_a   1.000
_cell.length_b   1.000
_cell.length_c   1.000
_cell.angle_alpha   90.00
_cell.angle_beta   90.00
_cell.angle_gamma   90.00
#
_symmetry.space_group_name_H-M   'P 1'
#
loop_
_entity.id
_entity.type
_entity.pdbx_description
1 polymer ?
#
loop_
_entity_poly.entity_id
_entity_poly.type
_entity_poly.pdbx_seq_one_letter_code
_entity_poly.pdbx_strand_id
1 'polypeptide(L)'
;VLFLAAGLAGLYAAVFPIADSAPRTEIVFVSVFSVAASIVFWIVGSTVSSKWVYAFLVIASLGLSATVAAAISPVGIAVASIISVWVGIFVGRFCTGKVARIYLVWICFTLGVGLLVSDVERSFAFWPILAATLTVTTETMLRLSEQLRRLATRDPLTGLLNRLGLEEAASAVLASFDRTGLPVSLSVMDLDDFGLVNDREGHIAGDRLLVELARCWDGNVRSGDILARFGGDEFILLMPDTDLAGGRTALDRLDRCHHIEWSAGLVEFRPGENLFEAIERADRLLYIEKAK
;
A
#
# COMPACT_ATOMS: atom_id res chain seq x y z
N VAL A 1 11.96 -13.56 1.64
CA VAL A 1 11.71 -14.67 2.58
C VAL A 1 10.85 -15.75 1.93
N LEU A 2 9.69 -15.45 1.30
CA LEU A 2 8.77 -16.43 0.72
C LEU A 2 9.41 -17.28 -0.39
N PHE A 3 10.02 -16.63 -1.38
CA PHE A 3 10.73 -17.33 -2.47
C PHE A 3 11.95 -18.10 -1.99
N LEU A 4 12.61 -17.60 -0.93
CA LEU A 4 13.72 -18.34 -0.29
C LEU A 4 13.21 -19.63 0.35
N ALA A 5 12.13 -19.57 1.12
CA ALA A 5 11.54 -20.75 1.74
C ALA A 5 11.05 -21.78 0.70
N ALA A 6 10.39 -21.31 -0.37
CA ALA A 6 9.96 -22.17 -1.47
C ALA A 6 11.15 -22.82 -2.20
N GLY A 7 12.22 -22.07 -2.47
CA GLY A 7 13.43 -22.60 -3.09
C GLY A 7 14.16 -23.62 -2.20
N LEU A 8 14.28 -23.35 -0.89
CA LEU A 8 14.90 -24.29 0.06
C LEU A 8 14.08 -25.57 0.20
N ALA A 9 12.74 -25.46 0.24
CA ALA A 9 11.86 -26.64 0.28
C ALA A 9 11.99 -27.49 -1.00
N GLY A 10 12.11 -26.86 -2.16
CA GLY A 10 12.35 -27.57 -3.41
C GLY A 10 13.73 -28.23 -3.46
N LEU A 11 14.80 -27.59 -2.98
CA LEU A 11 16.13 -28.21 -2.86
C LEU A 11 16.09 -29.42 -1.91
N TYR A 12 15.38 -29.30 -0.79
CA TYR A 12 15.17 -30.44 0.11
C TYR A 12 14.47 -31.60 -0.59
N ALA A 13 13.38 -31.32 -1.34
CA ALA A 13 12.66 -32.32 -2.12
C ALA A 13 13.51 -32.97 -3.22
N ALA A 14 14.49 -32.29 -3.79
CA ALA A 14 15.41 -32.84 -4.77
C ALA A 14 16.43 -33.79 -4.14
N VAL A 15 16.86 -33.52 -2.89
CA VAL A 15 17.80 -34.35 -2.14
C VAL A 15 17.09 -35.60 -1.56
N PHE A 16 15.86 -35.40 -1.06
CA PHE A 16 15.01 -36.45 -0.47
C PHE A 16 13.73 -36.62 -1.31
N PRO A 17 13.82 -37.21 -2.50
CA PRO A 17 12.67 -37.32 -3.38
C PRO A 17 11.62 -38.28 -2.79
N ILE A 18 10.35 -37.85 -2.86
CA ILE A 18 9.19 -38.64 -2.41
C ILE A 18 8.95 -39.81 -3.35
N ALA A 19 9.44 -39.77 -4.60
CA ALA A 19 9.37 -40.82 -5.58
C ALA A 19 10.69 -40.90 -6.37
N ASP A 20 11.14 -42.13 -6.67
CA ASP A 20 12.37 -42.36 -7.44
C ASP A 20 12.34 -41.79 -8.86
N SER A 21 11.15 -41.63 -9.43
CA SER A 21 10.90 -41.05 -10.74
C SER A 21 10.78 -39.52 -10.75
N ALA A 22 11.04 -38.84 -9.62
CA ALA A 22 10.94 -37.38 -9.54
C ALA A 22 11.96 -36.69 -10.47
N PRO A 23 11.57 -35.69 -11.25
CA PRO A 23 12.46 -34.96 -12.16
C PRO A 23 13.39 -34.03 -11.37
N ARG A 24 14.47 -34.64 -10.80
CA ARG A 24 15.39 -33.96 -9.86
C ARG A 24 16.07 -32.73 -10.46
N THR A 25 16.43 -32.78 -11.75
CA THR A 25 17.10 -31.68 -12.45
C THR A 25 16.20 -30.44 -12.57
N GLU A 26 14.95 -30.62 -12.92
CA GLU A 26 13.99 -29.51 -13.04
C GLU A 26 13.64 -28.91 -11.66
N ILE A 27 13.46 -29.78 -10.64
CA ILE A 27 13.21 -29.32 -9.27
C ILE A 27 14.41 -28.50 -8.76
N VAL A 28 15.65 -28.96 -8.97
CA VAL A 28 16.85 -28.22 -8.58
C VAL A 28 16.93 -26.89 -9.31
N PHE A 29 16.67 -26.87 -10.63
CA PHE A 29 16.74 -25.65 -11.42
C PHE A 29 15.72 -24.59 -10.93
N VAL A 30 14.47 -24.94 -10.78
CA VAL A 30 13.41 -24.05 -10.27
C VAL A 30 13.73 -23.57 -8.85
N SER A 31 14.26 -24.45 -8.02
CA SER A 31 14.61 -24.14 -6.64
C SER A 31 15.77 -23.15 -6.53
N VAL A 32 16.86 -23.39 -7.29
CA VAL A 32 18.02 -22.49 -7.38
C VAL A 32 17.58 -21.13 -7.91
N PHE A 33 16.75 -21.12 -8.96
CA PHE A 33 16.20 -19.88 -9.50
C PHE A 33 15.39 -19.09 -8.46
N SER A 34 14.54 -19.78 -7.68
CA SER A 34 13.74 -19.15 -6.62
C SER A 34 14.61 -18.57 -5.50
N VAL A 35 15.67 -19.29 -5.09
CA VAL A 35 16.65 -18.78 -4.10
C VAL A 35 17.40 -17.57 -4.64
N ALA A 36 17.92 -17.66 -5.87
CA ALA A 36 18.67 -16.57 -6.52
C ALA A 36 17.79 -15.33 -6.66
N ALA A 37 16.55 -15.48 -7.13
CA ALA A 37 15.58 -14.40 -7.22
C ALA A 37 15.31 -13.76 -5.85
N SER A 38 15.18 -14.56 -4.79
CA SER A 38 14.98 -14.05 -3.43
C SER A 38 16.14 -13.20 -2.95
N ILE A 39 17.37 -13.63 -3.22
CA ILE A 39 18.60 -12.90 -2.87
C ILE A 39 18.67 -11.58 -3.65
N VAL A 40 18.41 -11.60 -4.96
CA VAL A 40 18.40 -10.40 -5.80
C VAL A 40 17.35 -9.40 -5.29
N PHE A 41 16.12 -9.84 -5.01
CA PHE A 41 15.08 -8.97 -4.45
C PHE A 41 15.42 -8.46 -3.04
N TRP A 42 16.18 -9.20 -2.25
CA TRP A 42 16.63 -8.74 -0.94
C TRP A 42 17.68 -7.63 -1.04
N ILE A 43 18.61 -7.76 -1.99
CA ILE A 43 19.71 -6.79 -2.20
C ILE A 43 19.21 -5.52 -2.91
N VAL A 44 18.32 -5.64 -3.89
CA VAL A 44 17.95 -4.56 -4.83
C VAL A 44 16.51 -4.08 -4.58
N GLY A 45 15.77 -4.69 -3.66
CA GLY A 45 14.31 -4.55 -3.51
C GLY A 45 13.78 -3.13 -3.34
N SER A 46 14.56 -2.21 -2.74
CA SER A 46 14.19 -0.80 -2.58
C SER A 46 14.33 0.04 -3.86
N THR A 47 15.07 -0.45 -4.86
CA THR A 47 15.40 0.27 -6.11
C THR A 47 14.72 -0.32 -7.35
N VAL A 48 14.10 -1.51 -7.23
CA VAL A 48 13.47 -2.20 -8.37
C VAL A 48 12.18 -1.51 -8.77
N SER A 49 12.07 -1.07 -10.00
CA SER A 49 10.81 -0.53 -10.52
C SER A 49 9.72 -1.60 -10.55
N SER A 50 8.46 -1.21 -10.32
CA SER A 50 7.30 -2.11 -10.33
C SER A 50 7.18 -2.94 -11.61
N LYS A 51 7.66 -2.43 -12.76
CA LYS A 51 7.66 -3.14 -14.04
C LYS A 51 8.45 -4.43 -14.01
N TRP A 52 9.62 -4.43 -13.37
CA TRP A 52 10.45 -5.63 -13.24
C TRP A 52 9.84 -6.65 -12.29
N VAL A 53 9.18 -6.20 -11.22
CA VAL A 53 8.43 -7.09 -10.32
C VAL A 53 7.31 -7.81 -11.08
N TYR A 54 6.55 -7.08 -11.91
CA TYR A 54 5.47 -7.68 -12.71
C TYR A 54 6.00 -8.64 -13.78
N ALA A 55 7.07 -8.29 -14.47
CA ALA A 55 7.71 -9.19 -15.42
C ALA A 55 8.17 -10.49 -14.76
N PHE A 56 8.80 -10.38 -13.58
CA PHE A 56 9.22 -11.55 -12.79
C PHE A 56 8.04 -12.44 -12.40
N LEU A 57 6.93 -11.86 -11.94
CA LEU A 57 5.73 -12.62 -11.56
C LEU A 57 5.13 -13.39 -12.75
N VAL A 58 5.10 -12.76 -13.93
CA VAL A 58 4.64 -13.44 -15.17
C VAL A 58 5.54 -14.60 -15.53
N ILE A 59 6.87 -14.42 -15.51
CA ILE A 59 7.84 -15.48 -15.81
C ILE A 59 7.71 -16.62 -14.78
N ALA A 60 7.60 -16.29 -13.49
CA ALA A 60 7.44 -17.28 -12.42
C ALA A 60 6.15 -18.11 -12.58
N SER A 61 5.03 -17.48 -12.97
CA SER A 61 3.77 -18.19 -13.21
C SER A 61 3.82 -19.13 -14.41
N LEU A 62 4.52 -18.72 -15.49
CA LEU A 62 4.74 -19.59 -16.65
C LEU A 62 5.64 -20.78 -16.31
N GLY A 63 6.72 -20.55 -15.57
CA GLY A 63 7.59 -21.61 -15.07
C GLY A 63 6.84 -22.61 -14.19
N LEU A 64 5.98 -22.11 -13.30
CA LEU A 64 5.14 -22.97 -12.44
C LEU A 64 4.12 -23.77 -13.24
N SER A 65 3.49 -23.17 -14.24
CA SER A 65 2.59 -23.86 -15.16
C SER A 65 3.32 -24.96 -15.95
N ALA A 66 4.53 -24.70 -16.44
CA ALA A 66 5.37 -25.70 -17.11
C ALA A 66 5.74 -26.85 -16.17
N THR A 67 6.03 -26.57 -14.91
CA THR A 67 6.28 -27.60 -13.89
C THR A 67 5.06 -28.49 -13.64
N VAL A 68 3.87 -27.90 -13.62
CA VAL A 68 2.60 -28.65 -13.52
C VAL A 68 2.37 -29.51 -14.75
N ALA A 69 2.61 -28.96 -15.96
CA ALA A 69 2.45 -29.69 -17.21
C ALA A 69 3.42 -30.90 -17.32
N ALA A 70 4.65 -30.73 -16.84
CA ALA A 70 5.67 -31.79 -16.81
C ALA A 70 5.53 -32.76 -15.63
N ALA A 71 4.56 -32.57 -14.74
CA ALA A 71 4.37 -33.43 -13.58
C ALA A 71 3.89 -34.82 -14.01
N ILE A 72 4.59 -35.85 -13.55
CA ILE A 72 4.29 -37.27 -13.84
C ILE A 72 3.51 -37.97 -12.72
N SER A 73 3.21 -37.22 -11.64
CA SER A 73 2.49 -37.76 -10.48
C SER A 73 1.56 -36.75 -9.84
N PRO A 74 0.47 -37.18 -9.17
CA PRO A 74 -0.39 -36.31 -8.40
C PRO A 74 0.34 -35.52 -7.31
N VAL A 75 1.40 -36.09 -6.73
CA VAL A 75 2.23 -35.44 -5.72
C VAL A 75 2.99 -34.25 -6.30
N GLY A 76 3.53 -34.38 -7.51
CA GLY A 76 4.20 -33.27 -8.21
C GLY A 76 3.25 -32.09 -8.45
N ILE A 77 2.02 -32.37 -8.88
CA ILE A 77 0.97 -31.34 -9.03
C ILE A 77 0.65 -30.66 -7.69
N ALA A 78 0.50 -31.44 -6.61
CA ALA A 78 0.21 -30.89 -5.28
C ALA A 78 1.34 -29.95 -4.79
N VAL A 79 2.59 -30.32 -4.96
CA VAL A 79 3.75 -29.49 -4.59
C VAL A 79 3.78 -28.18 -5.38
N ALA A 80 3.62 -28.24 -6.70
CA ALA A 80 3.56 -27.05 -7.55
C ALA A 80 2.37 -26.13 -7.18
N SER A 81 1.24 -26.74 -6.82
CA SER A 81 0.04 -26.02 -6.36
C SER A 81 0.29 -25.26 -5.05
N ILE A 82 0.99 -25.84 -4.08
CA ILE A 82 1.37 -25.18 -2.83
C ILE A 82 2.25 -23.95 -3.13
N ILE A 83 3.21 -24.06 -4.05
CA ILE A 83 4.07 -22.93 -4.44
C ILE A 83 3.23 -21.79 -5.04
N SER A 84 2.22 -22.10 -5.85
CA SER A 84 1.34 -21.08 -6.43
C SER A 84 0.55 -20.29 -5.39
N VAL A 85 0.16 -20.90 -4.28
CA VAL A 85 -0.50 -20.21 -3.14
C VAL A 85 0.43 -19.19 -2.52
N TRP A 86 1.72 -19.50 -2.35
CA TRP A 86 2.71 -18.53 -1.86
C TRP A 86 2.86 -17.32 -2.80
N VAL A 87 2.80 -17.53 -4.10
CA VAL A 87 2.80 -16.44 -5.09
C VAL A 87 1.53 -15.59 -4.92
N GLY A 88 0.36 -16.19 -4.73
CA GLY A 88 -0.89 -15.49 -4.45
C GLY A 88 -0.81 -14.61 -3.18
N ILE A 89 -0.24 -15.13 -2.10
CA ILE A 89 0.00 -14.39 -0.85
C ILE A 89 0.93 -13.20 -1.11
N PHE A 90 2.04 -13.41 -1.83
CA PHE A 90 2.96 -12.33 -2.17
C PHE A 90 2.29 -11.23 -2.97
N VAL A 91 1.53 -11.58 -4.00
CA VAL A 91 0.81 -10.65 -4.86
C VAL A 91 -0.22 -9.86 -4.06
N GLY A 92 -0.99 -10.52 -3.19
CA GLY A 92 -1.96 -9.87 -2.32
C GLY A 92 -1.32 -8.92 -1.29
N ARG A 93 -0.05 -9.16 -0.90
CA ARG A 93 0.66 -8.32 0.07
C ARG A 93 1.32 -7.08 -0.56
N PHE A 94 1.86 -7.21 -1.79
CA PHE A 94 2.76 -6.21 -2.37
C PHE A 94 2.22 -5.53 -3.64
N CYS A 95 1.17 -6.05 -4.27
CA CYS A 95 0.58 -5.44 -5.45
C CYS A 95 -0.69 -4.64 -5.10
N THR A 96 -1.02 -3.66 -5.95
CA THR A 96 -2.31 -2.96 -5.83
C THR A 96 -3.47 -3.89 -6.15
N GLY A 97 -4.64 -3.65 -5.56
CA GLY A 97 -5.80 -4.53 -5.71
C GLY A 97 -6.20 -4.83 -7.16
N LYS A 98 -6.08 -3.84 -8.08
CA LYS A 98 -6.34 -4.07 -9.51
C LYS A 98 -5.32 -5.03 -10.14
N VAL A 99 -4.03 -4.78 -9.90
CA VAL A 99 -2.94 -5.61 -10.44
C VAL A 99 -2.99 -7.02 -9.87
N ALA A 100 -3.25 -7.15 -8.57
CA ALA A 100 -3.36 -8.45 -7.91
C ALA A 100 -4.48 -9.31 -8.50
N ARG A 101 -5.65 -8.73 -8.80
CA ARG A 101 -6.78 -9.45 -9.41
C ARG A 101 -6.51 -9.84 -10.87
N ILE A 102 -5.88 -8.95 -11.64
CA ILE A 102 -5.47 -9.29 -13.02
C ILE A 102 -4.47 -10.45 -12.98
N TYR A 103 -3.51 -10.40 -12.07
CA TYR A 103 -2.53 -11.46 -11.93
C TYR A 103 -3.15 -12.77 -11.42
N LEU A 104 -4.14 -12.71 -10.53
CA LEU A 104 -4.90 -13.87 -10.07
C LEU A 104 -5.60 -14.60 -11.23
N VAL A 105 -6.26 -13.85 -12.11
CA VAL A 105 -6.86 -14.41 -13.32
C VAL A 105 -5.80 -15.06 -14.22
N TRP A 106 -4.68 -14.38 -14.42
CA TRP A 106 -3.54 -14.88 -15.21
C TRP A 106 -2.96 -16.18 -14.66
N ILE A 107 -2.66 -16.25 -13.35
CA ILE A 107 -2.07 -17.47 -12.73
C ILE A 107 -3.08 -18.64 -12.75
N CYS A 108 -4.35 -18.39 -12.48
CA CYS A 108 -5.38 -19.43 -12.60
C CYS A 108 -5.49 -19.96 -14.02
N PHE A 109 -5.43 -19.09 -15.02
CA PHE A 109 -5.46 -19.49 -16.44
C PHE A 109 -4.23 -20.33 -16.80
N THR A 110 -3.03 -19.87 -16.50
CA THR A 110 -1.79 -20.59 -16.84
C THR A 110 -1.68 -21.95 -16.14
N LEU A 111 -2.06 -22.03 -14.87
CA LEU A 111 -2.11 -23.30 -14.13
C LEU A 111 -3.17 -24.25 -14.69
N GLY A 112 -4.33 -23.72 -15.10
CA GLY A 112 -5.37 -24.51 -15.78
C GLY A 112 -4.86 -25.13 -17.06
N VAL A 113 -4.13 -24.37 -17.88
CA VAL A 113 -3.48 -24.88 -19.10
C VAL A 113 -2.44 -25.96 -18.74
N GLY A 114 -1.60 -25.74 -17.73
CA GLY A 114 -0.63 -26.75 -17.27
C GLY A 114 -1.28 -28.05 -16.84
N LEU A 115 -2.40 -27.98 -16.11
CA LEU A 115 -3.17 -29.16 -15.69
C LEU A 115 -3.85 -29.87 -16.86
N LEU A 116 -4.30 -29.15 -17.89
CA LEU A 116 -4.89 -29.75 -19.10
C LEU A 116 -3.87 -30.51 -19.95
N VAL A 117 -2.62 -30.03 -19.97
CA VAL A 117 -1.51 -30.61 -20.75
C VAL A 117 -0.81 -31.75 -19.99
N SER A 118 -0.96 -31.80 -18.67
CA SER A 118 -0.34 -32.84 -17.83
C SER A 118 -0.83 -34.24 -18.17
N ASP A 119 0.09 -35.22 -18.25
CA ASP A 119 -0.20 -36.64 -18.49
C ASP A 119 -0.83 -37.34 -17.28
N VAL A 120 -0.95 -36.65 -16.13
CA VAL A 120 -1.58 -37.21 -14.93
C VAL A 120 -3.09 -37.32 -15.11
N GLU A 121 -3.60 -38.54 -15.00
CA GLU A 121 -5.03 -38.81 -15.16
C GLU A 121 -5.88 -37.95 -14.19
N ARG A 122 -6.92 -37.27 -14.73
CA ARG A 122 -7.84 -36.41 -13.98
C ARG A 122 -7.17 -35.20 -13.29
N SER A 123 -5.99 -34.79 -13.71
CA SER A 123 -5.24 -33.66 -13.14
C SER A 123 -6.08 -32.38 -13.12
N PHE A 124 -6.86 -32.12 -14.16
CA PHE A 124 -7.73 -30.93 -14.27
C PHE A 124 -8.82 -30.87 -13.18
N ALA A 125 -9.18 -32.00 -12.55
CA ALA A 125 -10.13 -32.01 -11.44
C ALA A 125 -9.63 -31.21 -10.21
N PHE A 126 -8.31 -30.98 -10.08
CA PHE A 126 -7.73 -30.15 -9.02
C PHE A 126 -7.88 -28.64 -9.29
N TRP A 127 -8.14 -28.23 -10.55
CA TRP A 127 -8.18 -26.82 -10.93
C TRP A 127 -9.21 -25.98 -10.15
N PRO A 128 -10.47 -26.39 -9.93
CA PRO A 128 -11.44 -25.59 -9.18
C PRO A 128 -11.00 -25.35 -7.73
N ILE A 129 -10.43 -26.37 -7.08
CA ILE A 129 -9.94 -26.29 -5.70
C ILE A 129 -8.75 -25.32 -5.64
N LEU A 130 -7.82 -25.44 -6.59
CA LEU A 130 -6.65 -24.57 -6.66
C LEU A 130 -7.05 -23.12 -6.94
N ALA A 131 -7.94 -22.88 -7.90
CA ALA A 131 -8.45 -21.56 -8.24
C ALA A 131 -9.20 -20.93 -7.06
N ALA A 132 -10.03 -21.70 -6.35
CA ALA A 132 -10.71 -21.23 -5.15
C ALA A 132 -9.71 -20.87 -4.03
N THR A 133 -8.72 -21.72 -3.79
CA THR A 133 -7.68 -21.48 -2.77
C THR A 133 -6.86 -20.22 -3.09
N LEU A 134 -6.42 -20.06 -4.34
CA LEU A 134 -5.69 -18.88 -4.80
C LEU A 134 -6.54 -17.60 -4.65
N THR A 135 -7.82 -17.69 -5.01
CA THR A 135 -8.74 -16.55 -4.89
C THR A 135 -8.92 -16.15 -3.42
N VAL A 136 -9.26 -17.10 -2.57
CA VAL A 136 -9.49 -16.82 -1.14
C VAL A 136 -8.23 -16.29 -0.46
N THR A 137 -7.07 -16.90 -0.69
CA THR A 137 -5.82 -16.46 -0.06
C THR A 137 -5.37 -15.08 -0.55
N THR A 138 -5.45 -14.80 -1.85
CA THR A 138 -5.08 -13.52 -2.43
C THR A 138 -6.02 -12.40 -1.96
N GLU A 139 -7.33 -12.60 -1.99
CA GLU A 139 -8.32 -11.61 -1.53
C GLU A 139 -8.23 -11.37 -0.02
N THR A 140 -8.00 -12.42 0.78
CA THR A 140 -7.79 -12.27 2.23
C THR A 140 -6.53 -11.45 2.52
N MET A 141 -5.43 -11.72 1.82
CA MET A 141 -4.19 -10.97 2.00
C MET A 141 -4.32 -9.51 1.53
N LEU A 142 -5.04 -9.26 0.43
CA LEU A 142 -5.35 -7.89 -0.02
C LEU A 142 -6.12 -7.12 1.05
N ARG A 143 -7.19 -7.71 1.59
CA ARG A 143 -7.99 -7.07 2.65
C ARG A 143 -7.18 -6.81 3.91
N LEU A 144 -6.40 -7.79 4.36
CA LEU A 144 -5.53 -7.65 5.53
C LEU A 144 -4.48 -6.54 5.31
N SER A 145 -3.84 -6.49 4.14
CA SER A 145 -2.86 -5.46 3.80
C SER A 145 -3.47 -4.07 3.80
N GLU A 146 -4.68 -3.92 3.25
CA GLU A 146 -5.40 -2.65 3.24
C GLU A 146 -5.83 -2.22 4.65
N GLN A 147 -6.29 -3.15 5.49
CA GLN A 147 -6.62 -2.87 6.90
C GLN A 147 -5.37 -2.39 7.68
N LEU A 148 -4.25 -3.11 7.55
CA LEU A 148 -2.99 -2.70 8.19
C LEU A 148 -2.52 -1.33 7.71
N ARG A 149 -2.64 -1.05 6.40
CA ARG A 149 -2.30 0.25 5.84
C ARG A 149 -3.19 1.36 6.41
N ARG A 150 -4.51 1.15 6.48
CA ARG A 150 -5.44 2.12 7.08
C ARG A 150 -5.11 2.40 8.54
N LEU A 151 -4.79 1.37 9.31
CA LEU A 151 -4.37 1.53 10.70
C LEU A 151 -3.04 2.30 10.84
N ALA A 152 -2.14 2.15 9.85
CA ALA A 152 -0.85 2.83 9.85
C ALA A 152 -0.92 4.28 9.35
N THR A 153 -1.88 4.65 8.47
CA THR A 153 -1.93 5.95 7.79
C THR A 153 -3.06 6.87 8.22
N ARG A 154 -3.93 6.41 9.14
CA ARG A 154 -5.04 7.23 9.66
C ARG A 154 -4.91 7.48 11.15
N ASP A 155 -5.40 8.63 11.56
CA ASP A 155 -5.59 8.98 12.97
C ASP A 155 -6.78 8.20 13.53
N PRO A 156 -6.63 7.43 14.62
CA PRO A 156 -7.69 6.56 15.14
C PRO A 156 -8.86 7.34 15.76
N LEU A 157 -8.65 8.59 16.19
CA LEU A 157 -9.68 9.42 16.81
C LEU A 157 -10.55 10.10 15.75
N THR A 158 -9.92 10.78 14.78
CA THR A 158 -10.64 11.63 13.82
C THR A 158 -10.96 10.92 12.50
N GLY A 159 -10.24 9.83 12.17
CA GLY A 159 -10.33 9.13 10.89
C GLY A 159 -9.64 9.83 9.72
N LEU A 160 -9.10 11.04 9.91
CA LEU A 160 -8.29 11.76 8.94
C LEU A 160 -6.96 11.03 8.69
N LEU A 161 -6.21 11.46 7.68
CA LEU A 161 -4.83 10.99 7.55
C LEU A 161 -4.03 11.41 8.79
N ASN A 162 -3.14 10.53 9.24
CA ASN A 162 -2.12 10.88 10.21
C ASN A 162 -0.86 11.40 9.49
N ARG A 163 0.21 11.70 10.24
CA ARG A 163 1.48 12.16 9.68
C ARG A 163 2.01 11.26 8.56
N LEU A 164 2.02 9.95 8.76
CA LEU A 164 2.50 8.98 7.75
C LEU A 164 1.59 8.99 6.51
N GLY A 165 0.27 9.07 6.70
CA GLY A 165 -0.69 9.16 5.61
C GLY A 165 -0.54 10.44 4.79
N LEU A 166 -0.25 11.56 5.44
CA LEU A 166 0.07 12.82 4.77
C LEU A 166 1.34 12.71 3.93
N GLU A 167 2.43 12.16 4.49
CA GLU A 167 3.70 11.96 3.78
C GLU A 167 3.54 11.11 2.52
N GLU A 168 2.79 10.00 2.61
CA GLU A 168 2.48 9.15 1.45
C GLU A 168 1.66 9.88 0.39
N ALA A 169 0.63 10.61 0.79
CA ALA A 169 -0.24 11.33 -0.12
C ALA A 169 0.47 12.53 -0.78
N ALA A 170 1.25 13.28 0.00
CA ALA A 170 2.02 14.42 -0.48
C ALA A 170 3.05 14.04 -1.55
N SER A 171 3.65 12.85 -1.47
CA SER A 171 4.61 12.39 -2.47
C SER A 171 4.06 12.38 -3.89
N ALA A 172 2.79 12.00 -4.07
CA ALA A 172 2.13 12.00 -5.37
C ALA A 172 1.80 13.42 -5.85
N VAL A 173 1.41 14.31 -4.93
CA VAL A 173 1.12 15.72 -5.22
C VAL A 173 2.39 16.45 -5.66
N LEU A 174 3.50 16.28 -4.93
CA LEU A 174 4.77 16.94 -5.23
C LEU A 174 5.38 16.43 -6.55
N ALA A 175 5.28 15.12 -6.83
CA ALA A 175 5.67 14.59 -8.13
C ALA A 175 4.82 15.14 -9.29
N SER A 176 3.57 15.50 -9.06
CA SER A 176 2.72 16.19 -10.04
C SER A 176 3.12 17.65 -10.19
N PHE A 177 3.37 18.35 -9.08
CA PHE A 177 3.86 19.73 -9.04
C PHE A 177 5.13 19.91 -9.86
N ASP A 178 6.14 19.06 -9.64
CA ASP A 178 7.41 19.08 -10.38
C ASP A 178 7.23 18.90 -11.89
N ARG A 179 6.22 18.15 -12.32
CA ARG A 179 5.93 17.87 -13.72
C ARG A 179 5.10 18.96 -14.40
N THR A 180 4.08 19.47 -13.69
CA THR A 180 3.06 20.38 -14.28
C THR A 180 3.35 21.84 -14.02
N GLY A 181 4.07 22.16 -12.94
CA GLY A 181 4.26 23.54 -12.46
C GLY A 181 2.99 24.20 -11.93
N LEU A 182 1.88 23.44 -11.76
CA LEU A 182 0.64 23.99 -11.17
C LEU A 182 0.86 24.26 -9.68
N PRO A 183 0.36 25.39 -9.14
CA PRO A 183 0.64 25.80 -7.77
C PRO A 183 0.09 24.79 -6.76
N VAL A 184 0.81 24.58 -5.67
CA VAL A 184 0.37 23.75 -4.54
C VAL A 184 0.51 24.58 -3.28
N SER A 185 -0.57 24.67 -2.49
CA SER A 185 -0.55 25.36 -1.20
C SER A 185 -0.63 24.36 -0.04
N LEU A 186 -0.03 24.74 1.08
CA LEU A 186 -0.07 24.00 2.33
C LEU A 186 -0.40 24.93 3.48
N SER A 187 -1.32 24.51 4.35
CA SER A 187 -1.58 25.21 5.61
C SER A 187 -1.32 24.28 6.80
N VAL A 188 -0.60 24.81 7.80
CA VAL A 188 -0.56 24.25 9.16
C VAL A 188 -1.62 24.99 9.96
N MET A 189 -2.48 24.28 10.64
CA MET A 189 -3.62 24.77 11.43
C MET A 189 -3.54 24.20 12.83
N ASP A 190 -3.83 25.01 13.84
CA ASP A 190 -3.73 24.60 15.25
C ASP A 190 -4.87 25.28 16.03
N LEU A 191 -5.51 24.52 16.93
CA LEU A 191 -6.63 25.01 17.74
C LEU A 191 -6.15 25.92 18.86
N ASP A 192 -6.72 27.10 18.93
CA ASP A 192 -6.36 28.05 19.95
C ASP A 192 -6.95 27.60 21.30
N ASP A 193 -6.11 27.67 22.34
CA ASP A 193 -6.49 27.34 23.72
C ASP A 193 -7.07 25.93 23.92
N PHE A 194 -6.80 24.94 23.03
CA PHE A 194 -7.29 23.57 23.17
C PHE A 194 -6.91 22.92 24.50
N GLY A 195 -5.73 23.24 25.05
CA GLY A 195 -5.32 22.82 26.38
C GLY A 195 -6.32 23.26 27.47
N LEU A 196 -6.82 24.49 27.40
CA LEU A 196 -7.82 24.99 28.36
C LEU A 196 -9.17 24.27 28.26
N VAL A 197 -9.57 23.80 27.07
CA VAL A 197 -10.76 22.96 26.90
C VAL A 197 -10.57 21.63 27.64
N ASN A 198 -9.41 20.99 27.48
CA ASN A 198 -9.08 19.75 28.17
C ASN A 198 -9.05 19.93 29.71
N ASP A 199 -8.47 21.04 30.18
CA ASP A 199 -8.37 21.33 31.61
C ASP A 199 -9.73 21.60 32.27
N ARG A 200 -10.65 22.23 31.55
CA ARG A 200 -11.98 22.60 32.05
C ARG A 200 -13.01 21.50 31.94
N GLU A 201 -13.03 20.79 30.80
CA GLU A 201 -14.10 19.88 30.41
C GLU A 201 -13.62 18.42 30.37
N GLY A 202 -12.30 18.18 30.50
CA GLY A 202 -11.68 16.87 30.47
C GLY A 202 -11.36 16.38 29.05
N HIS A 203 -10.41 15.46 28.94
CA HIS A 203 -9.91 14.93 27.67
C HIS A 203 -10.99 14.32 26.77
N ILE A 204 -12.07 13.75 27.36
CA ILE A 204 -13.18 13.19 26.57
C ILE A 204 -13.93 14.28 25.80
N ALA A 205 -14.07 15.47 26.38
CA ALA A 205 -14.70 16.61 25.71
C ALA A 205 -13.79 17.13 24.58
N GLY A 206 -12.48 17.27 24.85
CA GLY A 206 -11.52 17.62 23.80
C GLY A 206 -11.49 16.62 22.65
N ASP A 207 -11.53 15.32 22.93
CA ASP A 207 -11.62 14.29 21.90
C ASP A 207 -12.88 14.43 21.02
N ARG A 208 -14.03 14.71 21.63
CA ARG A 208 -15.28 14.97 20.89
C ARG A 208 -15.16 16.20 19.99
N LEU A 209 -14.60 17.28 20.52
CA LEU A 209 -14.36 18.51 19.77
C LEU A 209 -13.47 18.26 18.54
N LEU A 210 -12.38 17.52 18.70
CA LEU A 210 -11.49 17.14 17.60
C LEU A 210 -12.23 16.32 16.52
N VAL A 211 -13.09 15.38 16.92
CA VAL A 211 -13.89 14.57 16.00
C VAL A 211 -14.91 15.42 15.24
N GLU A 212 -15.61 16.33 15.94
CA GLU A 212 -16.59 17.22 15.33
C GLU A 212 -15.95 18.16 14.33
N LEU A 213 -14.83 18.79 14.71
CA LEU A 213 -14.06 19.68 13.87
C LEU A 213 -13.51 18.95 12.63
N ALA A 214 -12.90 17.80 12.82
CA ALA A 214 -12.37 16.99 11.72
C ALA A 214 -13.45 16.63 10.70
N ARG A 215 -14.64 16.25 11.14
CA ARG A 215 -15.80 15.98 10.25
C ARG A 215 -16.27 17.23 9.51
N CYS A 216 -16.32 18.37 10.22
CA CYS A 216 -16.70 19.64 9.62
C CYS A 216 -15.72 20.01 8.51
N TRP A 217 -14.43 19.98 8.79
CA TRP A 217 -13.39 20.33 7.83
C TRP A 217 -13.32 19.36 6.65
N ASP A 218 -13.36 18.04 6.89
CA ASP A 218 -13.35 17.02 5.83
C ASP A 218 -14.53 17.17 4.86
N GLY A 219 -15.71 17.54 5.38
CA GLY A 219 -16.90 17.83 4.56
C GLY A 219 -16.82 19.14 3.78
N ASN A 220 -15.88 20.04 4.10
CA ASN A 220 -15.74 21.36 3.49
C ASN A 220 -14.45 21.55 2.67
N VAL A 221 -13.55 20.56 2.61
CA VAL A 221 -12.41 20.53 1.67
C VAL A 221 -12.85 19.97 0.30
N ARG A 222 -12.08 20.28 -0.75
CA ARG A 222 -12.35 19.73 -2.09
C ARG A 222 -11.91 18.26 -2.17
N SER A 223 -12.51 17.51 -3.10
CA SER A 223 -12.16 16.10 -3.33
C SER A 223 -10.68 15.82 -3.65
N GLY A 224 -9.91 16.84 -4.07
CA GLY A 224 -8.48 16.73 -4.33
C GLY A 224 -7.60 17.21 -3.19
N ASP A 225 -8.16 17.91 -2.20
CA ASP A 225 -7.43 18.39 -1.05
C ASP A 225 -7.13 17.26 -0.07
N ILE A 226 -6.03 17.37 0.65
CA ILE A 226 -5.57 16.36 1.61
C ILE A 226 -5.56 17.00 2.99
N LEU A 227 -6.50 16.56 3.84
CA LEU A 227 -6.59 16.96 5.24
C LEU A 227 -6.02 15.85 6.14
N ALA A 228 -5.12 16.24 7.03
CA ALA A 228 -4.47 15.33 7.96
C ALA A 228 -4.44 15.92 9.37
N ARG A 229 -4.53 15.05 10.40
CA ARG A 229 -4.19 15.40 11.78
C ARG A 229 -2.72 15.05 12.02
N PHE A 230 -1.90 16.07 12.25
CA PHE A 230 -0.45 15.92 12.30
C PHE A 230 0.05 15.60 13.73
N GLY A 231 -0.62 16.14 14.73
CA GLY A 231 -0.34 15.93 16.16
C GLY A 231 -1.53 16.38 17.00
N GLY A 232 -1.54 16.25 18.27
CA GLY A 232 -2.53 16.72 19.24
C GLY A 232 -3.74 17.49 18.68
N ASP A 233 -3.62 18.79 18.60
CA ASP A 233 -4.54 19.77 18.07
C ASP A 233 -4.07 20.39 16.73
N GLU A 234 -2.99 19.84 16.14
CA GLU A 234 -2.41 20.30 14.89
C GLU A 234 -2.99 19.55 13.68
N PHE A 235 -3.39 20.28 12.66
CA PHE A 235 -3.88 19.75 11.38
C PHE A 235 -3.09 20.34 10.22
N ILE A 236 -3.01 19.60 9.11
CA ILE A 236 -2.39 20.07 7.88
C ILE A 236 -3.39 19.90 6.74
N LEU A 237 -3.55 20.96 5.95
CA LEU A 237 -4.31 20.95 4.70
C LEU A 237 -3.33 21.17 3.54
N LEU A 238 -3.20 20.17 2.66
CA LEU A 238 -2.43 20.24 1.42
C LEU A 238 -3.40 20.35 0.24
N MET A 239 -3.23 21.37 -0.56
CA MET A 239 -4.16 21.79 -1.63
C MET A 239 -3.45 21.77 -2.99
N PRO A 240 -3.59 20.68 -3.77
CA PRO A 240 -3.09 20.62 -5.14
C PRO A 240 -3.79 21.64 -6.04
N ASP A 241 -3.09 22.08 -7.08
CA ASP A 241 -3.60 23.01 -8.10
C ASP A 241 -4.24 24.28 -7.48
N THR A 242 -3.62 24.80 -6.41
CA THR A 242 -4.17 25.87 -5.60
C THR A 242 -3.05 26.85 -5.19
N ASP A 243 -3.19 28.11 -5.56
CA ASP A 243 -2.32 29.21 -5.17
C ASP A 243 -2.67 29.76 -3.76
N LEU A 244 -1.91 30.74 -3.27
CA LEU A 244 -2.16 31.36 -1.95
C LEU A 244 -3.55 31.97 -1.83
N ALA A 245 -4.11 32.55 -2.89
CA ALA A 245 -5.44 33.15 -2.86
C ALA A 245 -6.53 32.10 -2.73
N GLY A 246 -6.40 31.01 -3.49
CA GLY A 246 -7.25 29.83 -3.39
C GLY A 246 -7.14 29.16 -2.02
N GLY A 247 -5.93 29.06 -1.48
CA GLY A 247 -5.68 28.53 -0.14
C GLY A 247 -6.38 29.36 0.96
N ARG A 248 -6.31 30.69 0.91
CA ARG A 248 -7.05 31.55 1.84
C ARG A 248 -8.56 31.33 1.75
N THR A 249 -9.09 31.24 0.52
CA THR A 249 -10.52 30.96 0.31
C THR A 249 -10.94 29.63 0.90
N ALA A 250 -10.05 28.62 0.85
CA ALA A 250 -10.31 27.32 1.49
C ALA A 250 -10.34 27.45 3.02
N LEU A 251 -9.38 28.16 3.62
CA LEU A 251 -9.35 28.40 5.07
C LEU A 251 -10.57 29.19 5.55
N ASP A 252 -10.98 30.27 4.84
CA ASP A 252 -12.20 31.02 5.13
C ASP A 252 -13.47 30.16 5.12
N ARG A 253 -13.50 29.12 4.29
CA ARG A 253 -14.60 28.16 4.24
C ARG A 253 -14.59 27.22 5.44
N LEU A 254 -13.42 26.79 5.90
CA LEU A 254 -13.26 25.97 7.09
C LEU A 254 -13.63 26.74 8.36
N ASP A 255 -13.26 28.02 8.44
CA ASP A 255 -13.58 28.90 9.55
C ASP A 255 -15.09 29.02 9.79
N ARG A 256 -15.88 29.06 8.73
CA ARG A 256 -17.35 29.18 8.81
C ARG A 256 -18.06 27.90 9.24
N CYS A 257 -17.38 26.75 9.21
CA CYS A 257 -18.05 25.49 9.46
C CYS A 257 -18.10 25.10 10.94
N HIS A 258 -17.25 25.72 11.78
CA HIS A 258 -17.20 25.46 13.21
C HIS A 258 -16.87 26.75 13.97
N HIS A 259 -17.34 26.85 15.21
CA HIS A 259 -17.21 28.06 16.04
C HIS A 259 -15.96 28.09 16.92
N ILE A 260 -15.16 27.03 16.90
CA ILE A 260 -13.89 26.99 17.64
C ILE A 260 -12.86 27.91 16.98
N GLU A 261 -12.12 28.66 17.81
CA GLU A 261 -11.02 29.50 17.33
C GLU A 261 -9.80 28.64 17.00
N TRP A 262 -9.12 28.98 15.91
CA TRP A 262 -7.93 28.33 15.42
C TRP A 262 -7.09 29.30 14.60
N SER A 263 -5.79 29.07 14.61
CA SER A 263 -4.81 29.86 13.87
C SER A 263 -4.22 29.04 12.72
N ALA A 264 -3.78 29.72 11.65
CA ALA A 264 -3.21 29.04 10.48
C ALA A 264 -2.01 29.76 9.88
N GLY A 265 -1.00 28.98 9.49
CA GLY A 265 0.07 29.43 8.62
C GLY A 265 -0.12 28.85 7.22
N LEU A 266 -0.27 29.67 6.19
CA LEU A 266 -0.47 29.27 4.79
C LEU A 266 0.75 29.62 3.95
N VAL A 267 1.23 28.66 3.16
CA VAL A 267 2.35 28.81 2.22
C VAL A 267 2.02 28.18 0.87
N GLU A 268 2.66 28.67 -0.19
CA GLU A 268 2.71 28.02 -1.50
C GLU A 268 4.06 27.31 -1.64
N PHE A 269 4.07 26.09 -2.20
CA PHE A 269 5.29 25.33 -2.45
C PHE A 269 6.21 26.04 -3.43
N ARG A 270 7.51 25.93 -3.18
CA ARG A 270 8.56 26.42 -4.09
C ARG A 270 9.11 25.27 -4.92
N PRO A 271 9.61 25.54 -6.13
CA PRO A 271 10.28 24.51 -6.93
C PRO A 271 11.42 23.84 -6.15
N GLY A 272 11.40 22.49 -6.10
CA GLY A 272 12.40 21.68 -5.39
C GLY A 272 12.26 21.64 -3.86
N GLU A 273 11.22 22.25 -3.30
CA GLU A 273 10.94 22.21 -1.87
C GLU A 273 10.28 20.88 -1.46
N ASN A 274 10.72 20.29 -0.36
CA ASN A 274 10.09 19.10 0.19
C ASN A 274 8.95 19.43 1.18
N LEU A 275 8.15 18.43 1.54
CA LEU A 275 6.99 18.58 2.42
C LEU A 275 7.36 19.23 3.77
N PHE A 276 8.46 18.80 4.38
CA PHE A 276 8.84 19.28 5.72
C PHE A 276 9.34 20.71 5.72
N GLU A 277 10.05 21.13 4.68
CA GLU A 277 10.47 22.52 4.49
C GLU A 277 9.26 23.46 4.34
N ALA A 278 8.23 23.02 3.62
CA ALA A 278 6.98 23.79 3.49
C ALA A 278 6.23 23.83 4.82
N ILE A 279 6.15 22.73 5.57
CA ILE A 279 5.56 22.67 6.91
C ILE A 279 6.28 23.66 7.86
N GLU A 280 7.62 23.65 7.92
CA GLU A 280 8.38 24.58 8.74
C GLU A 280 8.13 26.05 8.39
N ARG A 281 7.93 26.36 7.11
CA ARG A 281 7.59 27.74 6.71
C ARG A 281 6.17 28.12 7.15
N ALA A 282 5.23 27.22 7.02
CA ALA A 282 3.86 27.43 7.44
C ALA A 282 3.77 27.58 8.96
N ASP A 283 4.49 26.74 9.71
CA ASP A 283 4.55 26.80 11.18
C ASP A 283 5.08 28.15 11.69
N ARG A 284 6.13 28.69 11.06
CA ARG A 284 6.60 30.04 11.37
C ARG A 284 5.54 31.12 11.16
N LEU A 285 4.68 31.01 10.14
CA LEU A 285 3.58 31.93 9.91
C LEU A 285 2.47 31.77 10.95
N LEU A 286 2.15 30.53 11.29
CA LEU A 286 1.21 30.19 12.36
C LEU A 286 1.64 30.78 13.70
N TYR A 287 2.92 30.67 14.05
CA TYR A 287 3.45 31.26 15.27
C TYR A 287 3.28 32.80 15.32
N ILE A 288 3.49 33.46 14.18
CA ILE A 288 3.27 34.92 14.07
C ILE A 288 1.78 35.28 14.22
N GLU A 289 0.89 34.45 13.69
CA GLU A 289 -0.57 34.64 13.79
C GLU A 289 -1.02 34.52 15.26
N LYS A 290 -0.59 33.47 15.98
CA LYS A 290 -0.90 33.26 17.41
C LYS A 290 -0.34 34.35 18.34
N ALA A 291 0.65 35.12 17.90
CA ALA A 291 1.25 36.18 18.70
C ALA A 291 0.53 37.54 18.57
N LYS A 292 -0.51 37.62 17.75
CA LYS A 292 -1.31 38.83 17.58
C LYS A 292 -2.47 38.91 18.57
#